data_d4608948058539adcbf41cc4b96b06d7
#
_entry.id   d4608948058539adcbf41cc4b96b06d7
#
_cell.length_a   1.000
_cell.length_b   1.000
_cell.length_c   1.000
_cell.angle_alpha   90.00
_cell.angle_beta   90.00
_cell.angle_gamma   90.00
#
_symmetry.space_group_name_H-M   'P 1'
#
loop_
_entity.id
_entity.type
_entity.pdbx_description
1 polymer ?
#
loop_
_entity_poly.entity_id
_entity_poly.type
_entity_poly.pdbx_seq_one_letter_code
_entity_poly.pdbx_strand_id
1 'polypeptide(L)'
;MGIMKEISVKALAKINLGLDVVRRREDGYHEVKMVMQTIHLFDRLEMKKTAGGITMTTNLSFLPTNENNLVYKAAKLLMDEFQIRDGIDVKLHKYIPVAAGMAGGSTDAAAVLYGMNRMFELGLSKEELMQRGVKIGADVPYCIMRGTALAEGIGEQLTALPPMVKCPILIAKPQISVSTKFVYENLKLDENTVHPDIDRLVEDIRRKDLAAITSDMGNVLETVTIPNYPVIACLLYTSP
;
A
#
# COMPACT_ATOMS: atom_id res chain seq x y z
N MET A 1 16.77 10.20 -28.44
CA MET A 1 15.55 10.10 -27.58
C MET A 1 15.40 11.45 -26.89
N GLY A 2 14.21 12.07 -26.94
CA GLY A 2 14.00 13.36 -26.26
C GLY A 2 13.97 13.18 -24.76
N ILE A 3 14.59 14.09 -23.99
CA ILE A 3 14.59 14.10 -22.53
C ILE A 3 13.15 14.21 -22.05
N MET A 4 12.67 13.24 -21.27
CA MET A 4 11.32 13.26 -20.68
C MET A 4 11.25 14.41 -19.67
N LYS A 5 10.42 15.43 -19.97
CA LYS A 5 10.27 16.61 -19.10
C LYS A 5 9.10 16.46 -18.10
N GLU A 6 8.13 15.62 -18.44
CA GLU A 6 6.93 15.40 -17.63
C GLU A 6 6.41 13.96 -17.78
N ILE A 7 5.74 13.45 -16.76
CA ILE A 7 5.12 12.13 -16.75
C ILE A 7 3.84 12.14 -15.90
N SER A 8 2.83 11.39 -16.31
CA SER A 8 1.65 11.10 -15.48
C SER A 8 1.64 9.63 -15.10
N VAL A 9 1.49 9.34 -13.81
CA VAL A 9 1.52 7.98 -13.26
C VAL A 9 0.26 7.71 -12.44
N LYS A 10 -0.31 6.51 -12.60
CA LYS A 10 -1.39 6.00 -11.74
C LYS A 10 -0.79 5.26 -10.56
N ALA A 11 -1.11 5.70 -9.35
CA ALA A 11 -0.74 5.08 -8.09
C ALA A 11 -1.90 4.20 -7.62
N LEU A 12 -1.82 2.89 -7.87
CA LEU A 12 -2.91 1.94 -7.66
C LEU A 12 -3.03 1.56 -6.18
N ALA A 13 -4.24 1.54 -5.63
CA ALA A 13 -4.53 1.08 -4.28
C ALA A 13 -4.31 -0.44 -4.12
N LYS A 14 -4.22 -0.88 -2.87
CA LYS A 14 -4.26 -2.30 -2.51
C LYS A 14 -5.36 -2.58 -1.49
N ILE A 15 -5.75 -3.83 -1.44
CA ILE A 15 -6.51 -4.43 -0.33
C ILE A 15 -5.74 -5.64 0.19
N ASN A 16 -6.09 -6.10 1.39
CA ASN A 16 -5.69 -7.41 1.88
C ASN A 16 -6.87 -8.37 1.66
N LEU A 17 -6.66 -9.46 0.95
CA LEU A 17 -7.64 -10.55 0.80
C LEU A 17 -7.68 -11.39 2.07
N GLY A 18 -6.54 -11.56 2.73
CA GLY A 18 -6.40 -12.17 4.03
C GLY A 18 -5.26 -11.50 4.79
N LEU A 19 -5.42 -11.32 6.10
CA LEU A 19 -4.38 -10.79 6.98
C LEU A 19 -4.39 -11.55 8.30
N ASP A 20 -3.28 -12.20 8.58
CA ASP A 20 -3.00 -12.81 9.87
C ASP A 20 -1.81 -12.14 10.57
N VAL A 21 -1.84 -12.14 11.89
CA VAL A 21 -0.72 -11.76 12.75
C VAL A 21 -0.27 -13.01 13.50
N VAL A 22 0.86 -13.54 13.09
CA VAL A 22 1.38 -14.83 13.57
C VAL A 22 1.84 -14.74 15.03
N ARG A 23 2.56 -13.66 15.35
CA ARG A 23 3.08 -13.40 16.70
C ARG A 23 3.59 -11.98 16.86
N ARG A 24 3.76 -11.56 18.10
CA ARG A 24 4.54 -10.36 18.45
C ARG A 24 6.03 -10.73 18.51
N ARG A 25 6.87 -9.91 17.90
CA ARG A 25 8.33 -10.07 17.87
C ARG A 25 9.00 -9.38 19.07
N GLU A 26 10.21 -9.76 19.38
CA GLU A 26 11.01 -9.15 20.46
C GLU A 26 11.38 -7.68 20.16
N ASP A 27 11.48 -7.30 18.88
CA ASP A 27 11.73 -5.93 18.45
C ASP A 27 10.50 -5.00 18.55
N GLY A 28 9.37 -5.53 19.04
CA GLY A 28 8.12 -4.81 19.23
C GLY A 28 7.21 -4.77 18.00
N TYR A 29 7.68 -5.22 16.82
CA TYR A 29 6.86 -5.42 15.63
C TYR A 29 6.04 -6.71 15.73
N HIS A 30 5.13 -6.88 14.78
CA HIS A 30 4.35 -8.11 14.63
C HIS A 30 4.78 -8.84 13.37
N GLU A 31 4.93 -10.15 13.48
CA GLU A 31 5.11 -11.03 12.34
C GLU A 31 3.74 -11.26 11.69
N VAL A 32 3.62 -10.88 10.44
CA VAL A 32 2.36 -10.96 9.69
C VAL A 32 2.47 -11.95 8.55
N LYS A 33 1.33 -12.49 8.14
CA LYS A 33 1.17 -13.27 6.93
C LYS A 33 -0.10 -12.79 6.23
N MET A 34 0.01 -12.26 5.02
CA MET A 34 -1.15 -11.66 4.36
C MET A 34 -1.06 -11.79 2.85
N VAL A 35 -2.22 -11.83 2.22
CA VAL A 35 -2.33 -11.75 0.75
C VAL A 35 -2.76 -10.35 0.37
N MET A 36 -1.89 -9.64 -0.33
CA MET A 36 -2.15 -8.31 -0.86
C MET A 36 -2.60 -8.39 -2.32
N GLN A 37 -3.59 -7.57 -2.67
CA GLN A 37 -4.13 -7.46 -4.02
C GLN A 37 -4.18 -6.01 -4.48
N THR A 38 -3.56 -5.71 -5.62
CA THR A 38 -3.70 -4.40 -6.29
C THR A 38 -5.09 -4.30 -6.94
N ILE A 39 -5.73 -3.14 -6.78
CA ILE A 39 -7.06 -2.87 -7.34
C ILE A 39 -7.05 -1.64 -8.26
N HIS A 40 -8.10 -1.46 -9.07
CA HIS A 40 -8.19 -0.39 -10.05
C HIS A 40 -8.73 0.95 -9.51
N LEU A 41 -8.67 1.15 -8.19
CA LEU A 41 -8.79 2.47 -7.58
C LEU A 41 -7.39 3.09 -7.52
N PHE A 42 -7.21 4.34 -7.94
CA PHE A 42 -5.87 4.93 -8.01
C PHE A 42 -5.88 6.43 -7.79
N ASP A 43 -4.77 6.93 -7.25
CA ASP A 43 -4.40 8.34 -7.27
C ASP A 43 -3.65 8.65 -8.56
N ARG A 44 -3.67 9.90 -8.99
CA ARG A 44 -2.92 10.36 -10.17
C ARG A 44 -1.83 11.32 -9.73
N LEU A 45 -0.61 11.05 -10.18
CA LEU A 45 0.52 11.96 -10.02
C LEU A 45 0.93 12.51 -11.39
N GLU A 46 1.01 13.83 -11.48
CA GLU A 46 1.61 14.53 -12.61
C GLU A 46 2.94 15.10 -12.11
N MET A 47 4.02 14.72 -12.74
CA MET A 47 5.37 15.13 -12.36
C MET A 47 6.04 15.86 -13.49
N LYS A 48 6.72 16.98 -13.18
CA LYS A 48 7.42 17.83 -14.14
C LYS A 48 8.77 18.24 -13.61
N LYS A 49 9.81 18.19 -14.47
CA LYS A 49 11.14 18.74 -14.14
C LYS A 49 11.07 20.25 -13.99
N THR A 50 11.79 20.78 -13.02
CA THR A 50 11.93 22.21 -12.74
C THR A 50 13.42 22.58 -12.60
N ALA A 51 13.72 23.85 -12.39
CA ALA A 51 15.11 24.34 -12.27
C ALA A 51 15.78 23.93 -10.95
N GLY A 52 15.02 23.53 -9.93
CA GLY A 52 15.57 23.07 -8.64
C GLY A 52 14.48 22.89 -7.58
N GLY A 53 14.83 22.12 -6.53
CA GLY A 53 13.97 21.85 -5.38
C GLY A 53 12.83 20.87 -5.67
N ILE A 54 12.02 20.62 -4.63
CA ILE A 54 10.84 19.78 -4.69
C ILE A 54 9.65 20.67 -4.36
N THR A 55 8.69 20.75 -5.29
CA THR A 55 7.39 21.38 -5.05
C THR A 55 6.29 20.33 -5.15
N MET A 56 5.28 20.47 -4.33
CA MET A 56 4.16 19.53 -4.30
C MET A 56 2.85 20.26 -4.06
N THR A 57 1.81 19.86 -4.79
CA THR A 57 0.43 20.29 -4.57
C THR A 57 -0.50 19.08 -4.51
N THR A 58 -1.63 19.22 -3.84
CA THR A 58 -2.67 18.19 -3.74
C THR A 58 -4.06 18.80 -3.69
N ASN A 59 -5.07 18.03 -4.10
CA ASN A 59 -6.48 18.42 -4.00
C ASN A 59 -7.06 18.30 -2.58
N LEU A 60 -6.29 17.79 -1.60
CA LEU A 60 -6.71 17.65 -0.20
C LEU A 60 -5.88 18.60 0.69
N SER A 61 -6.48 19.73 1.09
CA SER A 61 -5.79 20.80 1.83
C SER A 61 -5.20 20.38 3.19
N PHE A 62 -5.69 19.31 3.79
CA PHE A 62 -5.20 18.80 5.06
C PHE A 62 -3.97 17.88 4.95
N LEU A 63 -3.60 17.45 3.74
CA LEU A 63 -2.39 16.67 3.54
C LEU A 63 -1.15 17.56 3.50
N PRO A 64 -0.05 17.18 4.20
CA PRO A 64 1.20 17.92 4.11
C PRO A 64 1.78 17.89 2.71
N THR A 65 2.40 18.99 2.29
CA THR A 65 3.08 19.12 0.97
C THR A 65 4.60 19.30 1.15
N ASN A 66 5.15 18.88 2.27
CA ASN A 66 6.55 18.97 2.66
C ASN A 66 7.11 17.58 3.02
N GLU A 67 8.24 17.55 3.74
CA GLU A 67 8.94 16.31 4.15
C GLU A 67 8.11 15.35 5.01
N ASN A 68 6.96 15.75 5.51
CA ASN A 68 6.04 14.84 6.19
C ASN A 68 5.20 13.99 5.23
N ASN A 69 5.23 14.29 3.93
CA ASN A 69 4.54 13.51 2.90
C ASN A 69 5.48 12.46 2.29
N LEU A 70 4.98 11.23 2.10
CA LEU A 70 5.77 10.14 1.51
C LEU A 70 6.18 10.42 0.05
N VAL A 71 5.39 11.19 -0.69
CA VAL A 71 5.72 11.67 -2.05
C VAL A 71 6.97 12.54 -2.01
N TYR A 72 7.03 13.50 -1.08
CA TYR A 72 8.20 14.35 -0.90
C TYR A 72 9.42 13.54 -0.48
N LYS A 73 9.25 12.61 0.49
CA LYS A 73 10.34 11.72 0.94
C LYS A 73 10.90 10.87 -0.20
N ALA A 74 10.03 10.34 -1.06
CA ALA A 74 10.44 9.54 -2.21
C ALA A 74 11.26 10.35 -3.22
N ALA A 75 10.80 11.56 -3.53
CA ALA A 75 11.53 12.46 -4.41
C ALA A 75 12.89 12.84 -3.81
N LYS A 76 12.90 13.27 -2.55
CA LYS A 76 14.12 13.65 -1.85
C LYS A 76 15.14 12.51 -1.77
N LEU A 77 14.69 11.29 -1.48
CA LEU A 77 15.58 10.11 -1.43
C LEU A 77 16.36 9.93 -2.73
N LEU A 78 15.69 9.99 -3.89
CA LEU A 78 16.38 9.82 -5.18
C LEU A 78 17.22 11.05 -5.55
N MET A 79 16.74 12.26 -5.25
CA MET A 79 17.51 13.48 -5.51
C MET A 79 18.82 13.50 -4.72
N ASP A 80 18.78 13.13 -3.44
CA ASP A 80 19.97 13.08 -2.58
C ASP A 80 20.94 11.97 -3.03
N GLU A 81 20.42 10.77 -3.31
CA GLU A 81 21.24 9.61 -3.69
C GLU A 81 21.95 9.79 -5.04
N PHE A 82 21.23 10.33 -6.03
CA PHE A 82 21.75 10.53 -7.39
C PHE A 82 22.26 11.95 -7.66
N GLN A 83 22.31 12.81 -6.61
CA GLN A 83 22.77 14.20 -6.70
C GLN A 83 22.08 14.98 -7.83
N ILE A 84 20.76 14.76 -7.99
CA ILE A 84 19.95 15.42 -9.01
C ILE A 84 19.85 16.90 -8.68
N ARG A 85 20.36 17.75 -9.57
CA ARG A 85 20.35 19.22 -9.40
C ARG A 85 19.06 19.85 -9.92
N ASP A 86 18.45 19.24 -10.93
CA ASP A 86 17.14 19.66 -11.41
C ASP A 86 16.10 19.47 -10.31
N GLY A 87 15.04 20.27 -10.33
CA GLY A 87 13.92 20.10 -9.41
C GLY A 87 12.81 19.22 -9.99
N ILE A 88 11.82 18.99 -9.15
CA ILE A 88 10.59 18.30 -9.53
C ILE A 88 9.37 18.99 -8.93
N ASP A 89 8.36 19.23 -9.76
CA ASP A 89 7.01 19.62 -9.34
C ASP A 89 6.10 18.40 -9.43
N VAL A 90 5.37 18.10 -8.33
CA VAL A 90 4.46 16.97 -8.24
C VAL A 90 3.05 17.44 -7.91
N LYS A 91 2.11 17.21 -8.83
CA LYS A 91 0.68 17.39 -8.56
C LYS A 91 0.05 16.06 -8.22
N LEU A 92 -0.40 15.91 -6.98
CA LEU A 92 -1.02 14.71 -6.47
C LEU A 92 -2.54 14.88 -6.43
N HIS A 93 -3.25 14.11 -7.25
CA HIS A 93 -4.71 14.03 -7.23
C HIS A 93 -5.14 12.77 -6.48
N LYS A 94 -5.63 12.96 -5.25
CA LYS A 94 -6.08 11.88 -4.35
C LYS A 94 -7.52 11.48 -4.64
N TYR A 95 -7.71 10.19 -4.85
CA TYR A 95 -8.99 9.49 -4.98
C TYR A 95 -9.08 8.30 -4.02
N ILE A 96 -7.94 7.71 -3.64
CA ILE A 96 -7.86 6.67 -2.62
C ILE A 96 -8.19 7.31 -1.28
N PRO A 97 -9.18 6.79 -0.52
CA PRO A 97 -9.52 7.33 0.80
C PRO A 97 -8.31 7.31 1.75
N VAL A 98 -8.09 8.42 2.44
CA VAL A 98 -7.00 8.54 3.41
C VAL A 98 -7.31 7.70 4.66
N ALA A 99 -6.29 7.09 5.25
CA ALA A 99 -6.40 6.22 6.44
C ALA A 99 -7.42 5.08 6.28
N ALA A 100 -7.48 4.47 5.11
CA ALA A 100 -8.40 3.39 4.78
C ALA A 100 -7.73 1.99 4.68
N GLY A 101 -6.47 1.83 5.11
CA GLY A 101 -5.75 0.56 4.97
C GLY A 101 -5.37 0.18 3.53
N MET A 102 -5.57 1.10 2.56
CA MET A 102 -5.41 0.85 1.12
C MET A 102 -4.06 1.30 0.56
N ALA A 103 -3.10 1.58 1.41
CA ALA A 103 -1.74 2.02 1.10
C ALA A 103 -1.65 3.28 0.21
N GLY A 104 -2.63 4.22 0.28
CA GLY A 104 -2.68 5.39 -0.60
C GLY A 104 -1.38 6.21 -0.60
N GLY A 105 -0.83 6.55 0.56
CA GLY A 105 0.45 7.28 0.64
C GLY A 105 1.65 6.48 0.13
N SER A 106 1.66 5.16 0.40
CA SER A 106 2.75 4.27 -0.04
C SER A 106 2.74 4.08 -1.56
N THR A 107 1.57 3.98 -2.17
CA THR A 107 1.46 3.87 -3.63
C THR A 107 1.80 5.18 -4.33
N ASP A 108 1.49 6.34 -3.71
CA ASP A 108 1.93 7.65 -4.21
C ASP A 108 3.47 7.74 -4.22
N ALA A 109 4.12 7.33 -3.12
CA ALA A 109 5.58 7.28 -3.04
C ALA A 109 6.18 6.32 -4.08
N ALA A 110 5.60 5.13 -4.26
CA ALA A 110 6.01 4.17 -5.28
C ALA A 110 5.90 4.76 -6.70
N ALA A 111 4.84 5.52 -6.96
CA ALA A 111 4.65 6.21 -8.24
C ALA A 111 5.73 7.29 -8.48
N VAL A 112 6.16 8.01 -7.42
CA VAL A 112 7.25 8.98 -7.50
C VAL A 112 8.57 8.28 -7.78
N LEU A 113 8.91 7.20 -7.05
CA LEU A 113 10.13 6.42 -7.30
C LEU A 113 10.19 5.93 -8.74
N TYR A 114 9.11 5.36 -9.25
CA TYR A 114 9.02 4.91 -10.64
C TYR A 114 9.14 6.07 -11.63
N GLY A 115 8.40 7.15 -11.43
CA GLY A 115 8.37 8.28 -12.33
C GLY A 115 9.71 9.01 -12.43
N MET A 116 10.36 9.23 -11.28
CA MET A 116 11.68 9.85 -11.25
C MET A 116 12.75 8.95 -11.90
N ASN A 117 12.71 7.63 -11.65
CA ASN A 117 13.61 6.68 -12.33
C ASN A 117 13.51 6.82 -13.87
N ARG A 118 12.29 6.99 -14.40
CA ARG A 118 12.04 7.19 -15.83
C ARG A 118 12.45 8.57 -16.33
N MET A 119 12.08 9.63 -15.58
CA MET A 119 12.33 11.02 -15.99
C MET A 119 13.81 11.39 -15.97
N PHE A 120 14.55 10.89 -14.97
CA PHE A 120 15.97 11.20 -14.78
C PHE A 120 16.89 10.09 -15.30
N GLU A 121 16.33 9.07 -15.96
CA GLU A 121 17.09 7.97 -16.58
C GLU A 121 18.05 7.29 -15.60
N LEU A 122 17.58 7.04 -14.34
CA LEU A 122 18.44 6.51 -13.28
C LEU A 122 18.84 5.05 -13.48
N GLY A 123 18.18 4.33 -14.39
CA GLY A 123 18.51 2.95 -14.75
C GLY A 123 18.20 1.91 -13.66
N LEU A 124 17.43 2.28 -12.63
CA LEU A 124 17.10 1.39 -11.52
C LEU A 124 16.15 0.27 -11.94
N SER A 125 16.47 -0.96 -11.55
CA SER A 125 15.58 -2.12 -11.67
C SER A 125 14.39 -1.99 -10.71
N LYS A 126 13.41 -2.85 -10.88
CA LYS A 126 12.25 -2.93 -10.00
C LYS A 126 12.66 -3.28 -8.56
N GLU A 127 13.57 -4.23 -8.42
CA GLU A 127 14.11 -4.71 -7.16
C GLU A 127 14.87 -3.59 -6.42
N GLU A 128 15.68 -2.82 -7.14
CA GLU A 128 16.39 -1.67 -6.58
C GLU A 128 15.47 -0.54 -6.14
N LEU A 129 14.36 -0.32 -6.85
CA LEU A 129 13.31 0.59 -6.40
C LEU A 129 12.60 0.09 -5.15
N MET A 130 12.31 -1.22 -5.06
CA MET A 130 11.69 -1.84 -3.88
C MET A 130 12.58 -1.70 -2.65
N GLN A 131 13.90 -1.94 -2.77
CA GLN A 131 14.87 -1.75 -1.68
C GLN A 131 14.88 -0.31 -1.13
N ARG A 132 14.75 0.67 -2.01
CA ARG A 132 14.60 2.08 -1.62
C ARG A 132 13.26 2.37 -1.00
N GLY A 133 12.22 1.73 -1.51
CA GLY A 133 10.85 1.84 -1.02
C GLY A 133 10.71 1.45 0.45
N VAL A 134 11.43 0.42 0.92
CA VAL A 134 11.45 0.00 2.34
C VAL A 134 11.81 1.17 3.28
N LYS A 135 12.76 2.04 2.87
CA LYS A 135 13.19 3.19 3.66
C LYS A 135 12.11 4.26 3.83
N ILE A 136 11.09 4.24 2.96
CA ILE A 136 9.99 5.21 2.95
C ILE A 136 8.79 4.67 3.73
N GLY A 137 8.48 3.39 3.55
CA GLY A 137 7.37 2.74 4.24
C GLY A 137 7.22 1.26 3.87
N ALA A 138 6.68 0.46 4.79
CA ALA A 138 6.57 -1.00 4.67
C ALA A 138 5.77 -1.47 3.44
N ASP A 139 4.70 -0.74 3.07
CA ASP A 139 3.87 -1.09 1.91
C ASP A 139 4.45 -0.62 0.56
N VAL A 140 5.47 0.27 0.55
CA VAL A 140 6.01 0.84 -0.69
C VAL A 140 6.60 -0.22 -1.63
N PRO A 141 7.35 -1.23 -1.16
CA PRO A 141 7.84 -2.31 -2.02
C PRO A 141 6.71 -3.05 -2.73
N TYR A 142 5.64 -3.39 -2.01
CA TYR A 142 4.48 -4.02 -2.63
C TYR A 142 3.82 -3.11 -3.69
N CYS A 143 3.68 -1.81 -3.39
CA CYS A 143 3.12 -0.84 -4.34
C CYS A 143 3.95 -0.71 -5.63
N ILE A 144 5.26 -0.97 -5.56
CA ILE A 144 6.15 -1.07 -6.74
C ILE A 144 5.95 -2.43 -7.43
N MET A 145 5.88 -3.52 -6.65
CA MET A 145 5.71 -4.87 -7.18
C MET A 145 4.37 -5.04 -7.90
N ARG A 146 3.27 -4.62 -7.28
CA ARG A 146 1.88 -4.74 -7.76
C ARG A 146 1.42 -6.19 -7.94
N GLY A 147 0.16 -6.36 -8.31
CA GLY A 147 -0.45 -7.67 -8.59
C GLY A 147 -1.01 -8.34 -7.35
N THR A 148 -0.90 -9.67 -7.29
CA THR A 148 -1.25 -10.49 -6.13
C THR A 148 0.03 -10.96 -5.48
N ALA A 149 0.18 -10.81 -4.16
CA ALA A 149 1.38 -11.20 -3.44
C ALA A 149 1.09 -11.74 -2.05
N LEU A 150 1.83 -12.76 -1.65
CA LEU A 150 2.00 -13.13 -0.25
C LEU A 150 3.03 -12.20 0.36
N ALA A 151 2.71 -11.60 1.49
CA ALA A 151 3.61 -10.75 2.28
C ALA A 151 3.79 -11.36 3.66
N GLU A 152 5.04 -11.52 4.07
CA GLU A 152 5.46 -12.13 5.33
C GLU A 152 6.46 -11.21 6.05
N GLY A 153 6.97 -11.63 7.21
CA GLY A 153 7.82 -10.82 8.06
C GLY A 153 7.01 -9.70 8.72
N ILE A 154 7.42 -8.44 8.58
CA ILE A 154 6.63 -7.27 8.97
C ILE A 154 5.82 -6.72 7.78
N GLY A 155 5.70 -7.50 6.68
CA GLY A 155 5.04 -7.16 5.43
C GLY A 155 5.99 -6.84 4.26
N GLU A 156 7.31 -6.96 4.48
CA GLU A 156 8.36 -6.63 3.50
C GLU A 156 8.83 -7.82 2.67
N GLN A 157 8.61 -9.06 3.15
CA GLN A 157 8.99 -10.27 2.43
C GLN A 157 7.89 -10.65 1.43
N LEU A 158 8.10 -10.28 0.19
CA LEU A 158 7.07 -10.37 -0.84
C LEU A 158 7.33 -11.54 -1.80
N THR A 159 6.36 -12.42 -1.91
CA THR A 159 6.32 -13.51 -2.91
C THR A 159 5.19 -13.24 -3.90
N ALA A 160 5.53 -13.10 -5.19
CA ALA A 160 4.52 -12.92 -6.23
C ALA A 160 3.65 -14.18 -6.35
N LEU A 161 2.34 -13.98 -6.40
CA LEU A 161 1.36 -15.02 -6.66
C LEU A 161 0.80 -14.91 -8.08
N PRO A 162 0.18 -15.98 -8.60
CA PRO A 162 -0.58 -15.89 -9.85
C PRO A 162 -1.64 -14.79 -9.76
N PRO A 163 -1.98 -14.13 -10.88
CA PRO A 163 -3.01 -13.11 -10.87
C PRO A 163 -4.35 -13.65 -10.37
N MET A 164 -4.96 -12.94 -9.43
CA MET A 164 -6.31 -13.23 -8.96
C MET A 164 -7.33 -13.19 -10.12
N VAL A 165 -8.41 -13.91 -9.97
CA VAL A 165 -9.57 -13.86 -10.88
C VAL A 165 -10.11 -12.43 -10.95
N LYS A 166 -10.41 -11.99 -12.16
CA LYS A 166 -11.02 -10.67 -12.37
C LYS A 166 -12.45 -10.66 -11.85
N CYS A 167 -12.73 -9.78 -10.92
CA CYS A 167 -14.07 -9.60 -10.36
C CYS A 167 -14.30 -8.13 -10.02
N PRO A 168 -15.56 -7.68 -9.92
CA PRO A 168 -15.91 -6.42 -9.30
C PRO A 168 -15.54 -6.43 -7.82
N ILE A 169 -15.07 -5.28 -7.30
CA ILE A 169 -14.76 -5.09 -5.88
C ILE A 169 -15.55 -3.88 -5.40
N LEU A 170 -16.46 -4.10 -4.46
CA LEU A 170 -17.16 -3.03 -3.74
C LEU A 170 -16.36 -2.65 -2.50
N ILE A 171 -16.10 -1.37 -2.32
CA ILE A 171 -15.39 -0.83 -1.16
C ILE A 171 -16.35 0.06 -0.38
N ALA A 172 -16.62 -0.32 0.87
CA ALA A 172 -17.39 0.50 1.81
C ALA A 172 -16.46 1.01 2.91
N LYS A 173 -16.27 2.33 3.00
CA LYS A 173 -15.48 2.99 4.05
C LYS A 173 -16.38 3.94 4.84
N PRO A 174 -16.67 3.64 6.13
CA PRO A 174 -17.38 4.56 6.99
C PRO A 174 -16.52 5.80 7.29
N GLN A 175 -17.17 6.88 7.74
CA GLN A 175 -16.47 8.15 8.08
C GLN A 175 -15.75 8.06 9.44
N ILE A 176 -14.94 7.02 9.61
CA ILE A 176 -14.07 6.82 10.78
C ILE A 176 -12.62 6.71 10.32
N SER A 177 -11.71 7.02 11.23
CA SER A 177 -10.27 6.80 11.04
C SER A 177 -9.78 5.83 12.10
N VAL A 178 -9.20 4.71 11.67
CA VAL A 178 -8.63 3.69 12.55
C VAL A 178 -7.12 3.78 12.46
N SER A 179 -6.47 4.00 13.60
CA SER A 179 -5.01 4.02 13.68
C SER A 179 -4.45 2.60 13.64
N THR A 180 -3.62 2.29 12.66
CA THR A 180 -2.91 1.01 12.57
C THR A 180 -2.13 0.73 13.85
N LYS A 181 -1.45 1.74 14.39
CA LYS A 181 -0.71 1.62 15.67
C LYS A 181 -1.65 1.19 16.80
N PHE A 182 -2.80 1.86 16.96
CA PHE A 182 -3.79 1.51 17.97
C PHE A 182 -4.25 0.05 17.83
N VAL A 183 -4.50 -0.42 16.60
CA VAL A 183 -4.96 -1.80 16.39
C VAL A 183 -3.91 -2.80 16.81
N TYR A 184 -2.66 -2.64 16.38
CA TYR A 184 -1.57 -3.55 16.77
C TYR A 184 -1.23 -3.50 18.26
N GLU A 185 -1.33 -2.35 18.90
CA GLU A 185 -1.09 -2.20 20.36
C GLU A 185 -2.17 -2.87 21.22
N ASN A 186 -3.39 -2.99 20.68
CA ASN A 186 -4.53 -3.60 21.37
C ASN A 186 -4.82 -5.04 20.92
N LEU A 187 -4.07 -5.56 19.95
CA LEU A 187 -4.23 -6.93 19.49
C LEU A 187 -3.76 -7.90 20.56
N LYS A 188 -4.65 -8.81 20.93
CA LYS A 188 -4.37 -9.91 21.85
C LYS A 188 -4.41 -11.20 21.04
N LEU A 189 -3.30 -11.89 21.01
CA LEU A 189 -3.19 -13.21 20.40
C LEU A 189 -3.14 -14.23 21.52
N ASP A 190 -4.15 -15.08 21.62
CA ASP A 190 -4.27 -16.15 22.59
C ASP A 190 -4.77 -17.44 21.91
N GLU A 191 -4.92 -18.51 22.68
CA GLU A 191 -5.38 -19.82 22.20
C GLU A 191 -6.79 -19.83 21.59
N ASN A 192 -7.60 -18.78 21.85
CA ASN A 192 -8.93 -18.63 21.29
C ASN A 192 -8.98 -17.73 20.05
N THR A 193 -7.83 -17.18 19.65
CA THR A 193 -7.76 -16.31 18.47
C THR A 193 -8.03 -17.14 17.22
N VAL A 194 -9.05 -16.75 16.46
CA VAL A 194 -9.33 -17.36 15.16
C VAL A 194 -8.43 -16.72 14.11
N HIS A 195 -7.48 -17.52 13.62
CA HIS A 195 -6.55 -17.11 12.57
C HIS A 195 -7.12 -17.44 11.19
N PRO A 196 -7.10 -16.51 10.22
CA PRO A 196 -7.44 -16.81 8.84
C PRO A 196 -6.41 -17.76 8.23
N ASP A 197 -6.87 -18.77 7.47
CA ASP A 197 -6.00 -19.73 6.78
C ASP A 197 -5.42 -19.11 5.50
N ILE A 198 -4.31 -18.38 5.66
CA ILE A 198 -3.64 -17.70 4.54
C ILE A 198 -3.07 -18.70 3.53
N ASP A 199 -2.64 -19.89 3.96
CA ASP A 199 -2.10 -20.90 3.04
C ASP A 199 -3.19 -21.46 2.15
N ARG A 200 -4.37 -21.73 2.70
CA ARG A 200 -5.53 -22.14 1.95
C ARG A 200 -5.97 -21.06 0.95
N LEU A 201 -6.05 -19.82 1.39
CA LEU A 201 -6.36 -18.68 0.52
C LEU A 201 -5.37 -18.57 -0.67
N VAL A 202 -4.07 -18.82 -0.45
CA VAL A 202 -3.07 -18.85 -1.51
C VAL A 202 -3.34 -19.98 -2.51
N GLU A 203 -3.74 -21.19 -2.05
CA GLU A 203 -4.09 -22.30 -2.93
C GLU A 203 -5.35 -22.00 -3.74
N ASP A 204 -6.35 -21.34 -3.16
CA ASP A 204 -7.58 -20.97 -3.87
C ASP A 204 -7.30 -19.93 -4.97
N ILE A 205 -6.38 -19.01 -4.71
CA ILE A 205 -5.89 -18.05 -5.72
C ILE A 205 -5.20 -18.80 -6.86
N ARG A 206 -4.36 -19.81 -6.56
CA ARG A 206 -3.69 -20.64 -7.56
C ARG A 206 -4.68 -21.44 -8.43
N ARG A 207 -5.76 -21.92 -7.81
CA ARG A 207 -6.85 -22.64 -8.50
C ARG A 207 -7.79 -21.70 -9.24
N LYS A 208 -7.71 -20.39 -8.99
CA LYS A 208 -8.61 -19.37 -9.53
C LYS A 208 -10.08 -19.61 -9.14
N ASP A 209 -10.31 -20.12 -7.95
CA ASP A 209 -11.64 -20.36 -7.39
C ASP A 209 -12.12 -19.13 -6.64
N LEU A 210 -12.93 -18.30 -7.29
CA LEU A 210 -13.42 -17.06 -6.68
C LEU A 210 -14.32 -17.33 -5.47
N ALA A 211 -15.12 -18.40 -5.51
CA ALA A 211 -16.02 -18.71 -4.40
C ALA A 211 -15.23 -19.13 -3.15
N ALA A 212 -14.21 -19.97 -3.31
CA ALA A 212 -13.31 -20.35 -2.24
C ALA A 212 -12.51 -19.14 -1.72
N ILE A 213 -11.94 -18.31 -2.59
CA ILE A 213 -11.23 -17.08 -2.21
C ILE A 213 -12.12 -16.20 -1.33
N THR A 214 -13.37 -15.96 -1.72
CA THR A 214 -14.28 -15.10 -0.94
C THR A 214 -14.70 -15.71 0.39
N SER A 215 -14.82 -17.04 0.45
CA SER A 215 -15.12 -17.78 1.69
C SER A 215 -13.97 -17.75 2.69
N ASP A 216 -12.72 -17.76 2.20
CA ASP A 216 -11.52 -17.86 3.04
C ASP A 216 -10.88 -16.49 3.34
N MET A 217 -11.52 -15.39 2.90
CA MET A 217 -11.11 -14.04 3.30
C MET A 217 -11.26 -13.86 4.81
N GLY A 218 -10.25 -13.26 5.45
CA GLY A 218 -10.30 -12.99 6.87
C GLY A 218 -9.21 -12.00 7.30
N ASN A 219 -9.45 -11.32 8.42
CA ASN A 219 -8.51 -10.34 8.95
C ASN A 219 -8.51 -10.39 10.49
N VAL A 220 -7.45 -10.91 11.07
CA VAL A 220 -7.33 -11.03 12.53
C VAL A 220 -7.45 -9.68 13.25
N LEU A 221 -7.13 -8.57 12.58
CA LEU A 221 -7.27 -7.22 13.16
C LEU A 221 -8.73 -6.81 13.41
N GLU A 222 -9.69 -7.52 12.84
CA GLU A 222 -11.12 -7.33 13.10
C GLU A 222 -11.49 -7.63 14.55
N THR A 223 -10.74 -8.50 15.23
CA THR A 223 -10.90 -8.78 16.66
C THR A 223 -10.71 -7.53 17.53
N VAL A 224 -9.96 -6.55 17.07
CA VAL A 224 -9.78 -5.24 17.71
C VAL A 224 -10.73 -4.20 17.13
N THR A 225 -10.85 -4.16 15.80
CA THR A 225 -11.55 -3.05 15.14
C THR A 225 -13.07 -3.13 15.31
N ILE A 226 -13.66 -4.31 15.22
CA ILE A 226 -15.13 -4.49 15.33
C ILE A 226 -15.66 -4.07 16.71
N PRO A 227 -15.08 -4.51 17.84
CA PRO A 227 -15.55 -4.07 19.17
C PRO A 227 -15.42 -2.57 19.43
N ASN A 228 -14.35 -1.95 18.88
CA ASN A 228 -14.11 -0.53 19.07
C ASN A 228 -14.86 0.38 18.08
N TYR A 229 -15.28 -0.17 16.94
CA TYR A 229 -16.00 0.55 15.88
C TYR A 229 -17.18 -0.27 15.34
N PRO A 230 -18.32 -0.33 16.07
CA PRO A 230 -19.47 -1.20 15.72
C PRO A 230 -20.05 -0.99 14.32
N VAL A 231 -19.84 0.19 13.71
CA VAL A 231 -20.24 0.47 12.32
C VAL A 231 -19.56 -0.48 11.32
N ILE A 232 -18.38 -1.04 11.63
CA ILE A 232 -17.70 -2.03 10.80
C ILE A 232 -18.51 -3.33 10.77
N ALA A 233 -18.96 -3.81 11.93
CA ALA A 233 -19.82 -4.99 12.01
C ALA A 233 -21.12 -4.80 11.20
N CYS A 234 -21.73 -3.62 11.28
CA CYS A 234 -22.93 -3.28 10.52
C CYS A 234 -22.70 -3.37 9.01
N LEU A 235 -21.56 -2.84 8.51
CA LEU A 235 -21.20 -2.92 7.10
C LEU A 235 -20.94 -4.36 6.65
N LEU A 236 -20.22 -5.16 7.42
CA LEU A 236 -19.96 -6.57 7.11
C LEU A 236 -21.23 -7.41 7.07
N TYR A 237 -22.17 -7.13 8.00
CA TYR A 237 -23.45 -7.85 8.06
C TYR A 237 -24.40 -7.48 6.91
N THR A 238 -24.36 -6.24 6.43
CA THR A 238 -25.24 -5.74 5.37
C THR A 238 -24.66 -5.84 3.96
N SER A 239 -23.40 -6.24 3.84
CA SER A 239 -22.78 -6.49 2.53
C SER A 239 -23.29 -7.82 1.95
N PRO A 240 -23.68 -7.85 0.66
CA PRO A 240 -24.15 -9.06 0.00
C PRO A 240 -23.02 -10.09 -0.17
#